data_2a73cdf886bfc92528d9c6cf164ac5cb
#
_entry.id   2a73cdf886bfc92528d9c6cf164ac5cb
#
_cell.length_a   1.000
_cell.length_b   1.000
_cell.length_c   1.000
_cell.angle_alpha   90.00
_cell.angle_beta   90.00
_cell.angle_gamma   90.00
#
_symmetry.space_group_name_H-M   'P 1'
#
loop_
_entity.id
_entity.type
_entity.pdbx_description
1 polymer ?
#
loop_
_entity_poly.entity_id
_entity_poly.type
_entity_poly.pdbx_seq_one_letter_code
_entity_poly.pdbx_strand_id
1 'polypeptide(L)'
;TGKKKLLDVMEKNAEHIYKHFITEKNEGAPGHPEVELALMKMYRTTGNKKWLQLAEHFINERGEDPHFYEKEAAKRDWTVWGNDPTAHDYQQSGKPVRAQSDATGHAVRAVYLYTGMAQLSAKSGDNALYDACKRLWESITRRRMYVTGGIGSTVLGEAFSVDYDLPPDTAYAETCASIGLMFFANAMLKNELIGEYADVMETAFYNTVLGGMQLDGKRFFYVNPLEVVPGISGVSPTHRHDLPVRPKWYACACCPPNVARLITSFGCYAYGENSDMSFCHMYADGEIKFENGMELVCKTNYPYDMTVNYSVIKGGRLAIRILERYIHTCA
;
A
#
# COMPACT_ATOMS: atom_id res chain seq x y z
N THR A 1 -15.05 -1.73 -18.17
CA THR A 1 -14.93 -1.02 -19.45
C THR A 1 -15.07 -1.95 -20.68
N GLY A 2 -14.97 -3.27 -20.50
CA GLY A 2 -14.97 -4.28 -21.58
C GLY A 2 -13.70 -4.29 -22.46
N LYS A 3 -12.76 -3.37 -22.25
CA LYS A 3 -11.49 -3.30 -23.00
C LYS A 3 -10.48 -4.29 -22.43
N LYS A 4 -10.05 -5.28 -23.22
CA LYS A 4 -9.15 -6.37 -22.77
C LYS A 4 -7.70 -6.23 -23.25
N LYS A 5 -7.41 -5.39 -24.24
CA LYS A 5 -6.09 -5.32 -24.90
C LYS A 5 -4.91 -5.20 -23.92
N LEU A 6 -5.03 -4.36 -22.87
CA LEU A 6 -3.97 -4.23 -21.86
C LEU A 6 -3.84 -5.51 -21.04
N LEU A 7 -4.95 -6.12 -20.62
CA LEU A 7 -4.95 -7.38 -19.89
C LEU A 7 -4.28 -8.49 -20.70
N ASP A 8 -4.62 -8.62 -21.98
CA ASP A 8 -4.02 -9.63 -22.88
C ASP A 8 -2.50 -9.47 -23.01
N VAL A 9 -2.01 -8.24 -23.03
CA VAL A 9 -0.56 -7.95 -23.02
C VAL A 9 0.07 -8.36 -21.68
N MET A 10 -0.58 -8.00 -20.58
CA MET A 10 -0.09 -8.35 -19.22
C MET A 10 -0.11 -9.86 -18.97
N GLU A 11 -1.11 -10.59 -19.47
CA GLU A 11 -1.14 -12.06 -19.39
C GLU A 11 0.03 -12.69 -20.16
N LYS A 12 0.36 -12.19 -21.36
CA LYS A 12 1.55 -12.66 -22.11
C LYS A 12 2.84 -12.38 -21.35
N ASN A 13 2.97 -11.21 -20.73
CA ASN A 13 4.12 -10.87 -19.90
C ASN A 13 4.22 -11.81 -18.70
N ALA A 14 3.13 -12.00 -17.97
CA ALA A 14 3.08 -12.88 -16.82
C ALA A 14 3.35 -14.35 -17.19
N GLU A 15 2.91 -14.83 -18.36
CA GLU A 15 3.23 -16.17 -18.87
C GLU A 15 4.73 -16.34 -19.15
N HIS A 16 5.38 -15.29 -19.69
CA HIS A 16 6.84 -15.30 -19.87
C HIS A 16 7.58 -15.39 -18.55
N ILE A 17 7.15 -14.60 -17.55
CA ILE A 17 7.73 -14.62 -16.20
C ILE A 17 7.47 -15.98 -15.53
N TYR A 18 6.26 -16.52 -15.65
CA TYR A 18 5.91 -17.84 -15.13
C TYR A 18 6.79 -18.95 -15.73
N LYS A 19 7.00 -18.92 -17.04
CA LYS A 19 7.90 -19.88 -17.70
C LYS A 19 9.30 -19.80 -17.10
N HIS A 20 9.84 -18.59 -16.96
CA HIS A 20 11.19 -18.38 -16.46
C HIS A 20 11.36 -18.90 -15.01
N PHE A 21 10.49 -18.50 -14.09
CA PHE A 21 10.68 -18.84 -12.67
C PHE A 21 10.08 -20.19 -12.28
N ILE A 22 8.92 -20.55 -12.80
CA ILE A 22 8.21 -21.77 -12.36
C ILE A 22 8.59 -22.98 -13.23
N THR A 23 8.58 -22.81 -14.57
CA THR A 23 8.83 -23.94 -15.47
C THR A 23 10.32 -24.27 -15.58
N GLU A 24 11.15 -23.24 -15.77
CA GLU A 24 12.60 -23.36 -15.90
C GLU A 24 13.32 -23.37 -14.55
N LYS A 25 12.59 -23.08 -13.46
CA LYS A 25 13.08 -23.11 -12.06
C LYS A 25 14.27 -22.20 -11.80
N ASN A 26 14.28 -21.02 -12.40
CA ASN A 26 15.27 -20.01 -12.10
C ASN A 26 14.99 -19.40 -10.73
N GLU A 27 16.04 -19.17 -9.95
CA GLU A 27 15.97 -18.50 -8.66
C GLU A 27 15.72 -17.00 -8.82
N GLY A 28 15.09 -16.38 -7.84
CA GLY A 28 15.01 -14.92 -7.72
C GLY A 28 13.64 -14.38 -7.36
N ALA A 29 13.66 -13.13 -6.95
CA ALA A 29 12.48 -12.34 -6.64
C ALA A 29 12.58 -10.96 -7.31
N PRO A 30 11.44 -10.29 -7.60
CA PRO A 30 11.45 -8.96 -8.19
C PRO A 30 12.28 -7.96 -7.35
N GLY A 31 13.06 -7.11 -8.00
CA GLY A 31 13.83 -6.09 -7.28
C GLY A 31 12.94 -5.13 -6.52
N HIS A 32 11.86 -4.65 -7.14
CA HIS A 32 10.81 -3.90 -6.44
C HIS A 32 9.59 -4.80 -6.22
N PRO A 33 9.19 -5.09 -4.97
CA PRO A 33 8.04 -5.95 -4.68
C PRO A 33 6.72 -5.21 -4.97
N GLU A 34 6.25 -5.33 -6.20
CA GLU A 34 4.95 -4.84 -6.65
C GLU A 34 4.25 -5.90 -7.53
N VAL A 35 5.03 -6.80 -8.10
CA VAL A 35 4.53 -7.85 -8.99
C VAL A 35 3.61 -8.80 -8.25
N GLU A 36 3.88 -9.09 -6.98
CA GLU A 36 3.12 -10.00 -6.14
C GLU A 36 1.66 -9.54 -6.00
N LEU A 37 1.45 -8.27 -5.62
CA LEU A 37 0.09 -7.71 -5.54
C LEU A 37 -0.60 -7.59 -6.91
N ALA A 38 0.16 -7.36 -7.98
CA ALA A 38 -0.37 -7.31 -9.34
C ALA A 38 -0.83 -8.69 -9.82
N LEU A 39 -0.05 -9.74 -9.56
CA LEU A 39 -0.40 -11.13 -9.86
C LEU A 39 -1.64 -11.58 -9.09
N MET A 40 -1.79 -11.19 -7.82
CA MET A 40 -2.99 -11.45 -7.03
C MET A 40 -4.23 -10.77 -7.63
N LYS A 41 -4.09 -9.53 -8.16
CA LYS A 41 -5.18 -8.85 -8.90
C LYS A 41 -5.49 -9.54 -10.21
N MET A 42 -4.48 -9.96 -10.97
CA MET A 42 -4.66 -10.72 -12.22
C MET A 42 -5.38 -12.05 -11.96
N TYR A 43 -4.97 -12.79 -10.92
CA TYR A 43 -5.66 -14.01 -10.52
C TYR A 43 -7.14 -13.77 -10.23
N ARG A 44 -7.49 -12.75 -9.46
CA ARG A 44 -8.90 -12.41 -9.15
C ARG A 44 -9.70 -12.03 -10.39
N THR A 45 -9.06 -11.39 -11.36
CA THR A 45 -9.73 -10.93 -12.59
C THR A 45 -9.92 -12.06 -13.61
N THR A 46 -8.97 -12.98 -13.72
CA THR A 46 -8.92 -13.99 -14.78
C THR A 46 -9.27 -15.40 -14.31
N GLY A 47 -9.18 -15.67 -13.01
CA GLY A 47 -9.31 -17.03 -12.43
C GLY A 47 -8.11 -17.93 -12.71
N ASN A 48 -7.09 -17.46 -13.44
CA ASN A 48 -5.94 -18.27 -13.82
C ASN A 48 -4.99 -18.53 -12.64
N LYS A 49 -4.92 -19.78 -12.20
CA LYS A 49 -4.14 -20.22 -11.04
C LYS A 49 -2.62 -20.05 -11.20
N LYS A 50 -2.11 -19.91 -12.42
CA LYS A 50 -0.68 -19.63 -12.65
C LYS A 50 -0.26 -18.32 -12.00
N TRP A 51 -1.11 -17.29 -12.00
CA TRP A 51 -0.82 -16.00 -11.39
C TRP A 51 -0.76 -16.08 -9.88
N LEU A 52 -1.62 -16.88 -9.27
CA LEU A 52 -1.56 -17.18 -7.84
C LEU A 52 -0.26 -17.92 -7.47
N GLN A 53 0.08 -18.95 -8.23
CA GLN A 53 1.30 -19.74 -8.01
C GLN A 53 2.56 -18.88 -8.16
N LEU A 54 2.60 -17.98 -9.14
CA LEU A 54 3.74 -17.09 -9.35
C LEU A 54 3.86 -16.04 -8.24
N ALA A 55 2.75 -15.49 -7.75
CA ALA A 55 2.74 -14.59 -6.60
C ALA A 55 3.25 -15.29 -5.32
N GLU A 56 2.77 -16.50 -5.08
CA GLU A 56 3.21 -17.34 -3.96
C GLU A 56 4.71 -17.65 -4.05
N HIS A 57 5.20 -18.00 -5.23
CA HIS A 57 6.63 -18.24 -5.47
C HIS A 57 7.46 -17.02 -5.06
N PHE A 58 7.17 -15.84 -5.58
CA PHE A 58 7.96 -14.63 -5.27
C PHE A 58 7.89 -14.22 -3.78
N ILE A 59 6.75 -14.41 -3.13
CA ILE A 59 6.60 -14.16 -1.70
C ILE A 59 7.45 -15.15 -0.90
N ASN A 60 7.45 -16.42 -1.28
CA ASN A 60 8.21 -17.46 -0.58
C ASN A 60 9.73 -17.34 -0.82
N GLU A 61 10.15 -17.04 -2.04
CA GLU A 61 11.57 -16.88 -2.37
C GLU A 61 12.22 -15.68 -1.70
N ARG A 62 11.43 -14.65 -1.39
CA ARG A 62 11.98 -13.42 -0.83
C ARG A 62 12.54 -13.63 0.56
N GLY A 63 13.85 -13.42 0.68
CA GLY A 63 14.60 -13.55 1.92
C GLY A 63 15.03 -14.98 2.28
N GLU A 64 14.75 -15.99 1.44
CA GLU A 64 15.33 -17.33 1.60
C GLU A 64 16.83 -17.32 1.36
N ASP A 65 17.30 -16.56 0.36
CA ASP A 65 18.71 -16.21 0.18
C ASP A 65 18.90 -14.70 0.38
N PRO A 66 19.35 -14.23 1.54
CA PRO A 66 19.60 -12.81 1.78
C PRO A 66 20.62 -12.20 0.82
N HIS A 67 21.56 -12.98 0.33
CA HIS A 67 22.66 -12.56 -0.57
C HIS A 67 22.30 -12.68 -2.06
N PHE A 68 21.05 -12.96 -2.41
CA PHE A 68 20.62 -13.12 -3.81
C PHE A 68 21.01 -11.91 -4.67
N TYR A 69 20.71 -10.68 -4.22
CA TYR A 69 20.99 -9.47 -5.02
C TYR A 69 22.49 -9.16 -5.14
N GLU A 70 23.29 -9.52 -4.15
CA GLU A 70 24.76 -9.42 -4.23
C GLU A 70 25.33 -10.36 -5.30
N LYS A 71 24.86 -11.62 -5.31
CA LYS A 71 25.25 -12.63 -6.31
C LYS A 71 24.81 -12.20 -7.71
N GLU A 72 23.62 -11.62 -7.83
CA GLU A 72 23.09 -11.13 -9.09
C GLU A 72 23.89 -9.92 -9.60
N ALA A 73 24.18 -8.96 -8.74
CA ALA A 73 25.00 -7.80 -9.07
C ALA A 73 26.41 -8.19 -9.50
N ALA A 74 27.05 -9.15 -8.79
CA ALA A 74 28.37 -9.66 -9.13
C ALA A 74 28.41 -10.33 -10.52
N LYS A 75 27.34 -11.02 -10.93
CA LYS A 75 27.23 -11.61 -12.28
C LYS A 75 27.13 -10.57 -13.40
N ARG A 76 26.60 -9.39 -13.12
CA ARG A 76 26.33 -8.33 -14.11
C ARG A 76 27.38 -7.22 -14.11
N ASP A 77 28.19 -7.13 -13.09
CA ASP A 77 29.13 -6.04 -12.85
C ASP A 77 28.47 -4.63 -12.79
N TRP A 78 27.19 -4.59 -12.46
CA TRP A 78 26.44 -3.34 -12.22
C TRP A 78 25.19 -3.58 -11.37
N THR A 79 24.70 -2.51 -10.72
CA THR A 79 23.45 -2.51 -9.98
C THR A 79 22.44 -1.53 -10.59
N VAL A 80 21.16 -1.85 -10.50
CA VAL A 80 20.10 -0.96 -10.98
C VAL A 80 20.10 0.31 -10.11
N TRP A 81 20.16 1.48 -10.75
CA TRP A 81 20.17 2.79 -10.08
C TRP A 81 21.33 3.02 -9.11
N GLY A 82 22.41 2.24 -9.19
CA GLY A 82 23.51 2.32 -8.25
C GLY A 82 23.16 1.89 -6.81
N ASN A 83 22.09 1.13 -6.64
CA ASN A 83 21.70 0.63 -5.32
C ASN A 83 22.77 -0.30 -4.75
N ASP A 84 23.00 -0.19 -3.43
CA ASP A 84 23.85 -1.11 -2.70
C ASP A 84 23.18 -2.49 -2.64
N PRO A 85 23.76 -3.54 -3.26
CA PRO A 85 23.18 -4.86 -3.24
C PRO A 85 23.22 -5.54 -1.86
N THR A 86 24.05 -5.02 -0.93
CA THR A 86 24.15 -5.50 0.46
C THR A 86 23.09 -4.88 1.37
N ALA A 87 22.35 -3.91 0.89
CA ALA A 87 21.25 -3.27 1.65
C ALA A 87 20.02 -4.19 1.70
N HIS A 88 20.10 -5.28 2.44
CA HIS A 88 19.07 -6.32 2.51
C HIS A 88 17.72 -5.77 2.96
N ASP A 89 17.68 -4.84 3.90
CA ASP A 89 16.45 -4.18 4.36
C ASP A 89 15.79 -3.38 3.24
N TYR A 90 16.59 -2.66 2.44
CA TYR A 90 16.09 -1.92 1.29
C TYR A 90 15.41 -2.85 0.27
N GLN A 91 15.98 -4.03 0.05
CA GLN A 91 15.46 -5.05 -0.85
C GLN A 91 14.34 -5.91 -0.22
N GLN A 92 14.04 -5.75 1.06
CA GLN A 92 13.10 -6.61 1.81
C GLN A 92 13.53 -8.09 1.80
N SER A 93 14.83 -8.37 1.74
CA SER A 93 15.40 -9.71 1.56
C SER A 93 16.23 -10.20 2.74
N GLY A 94 16.32 -9.46 3.83
CA GLY A 94 17.17 -9.83 4.98
C GLY A 94 16.70 -11.08 5.73
N LYS A 95 15.40 -11.42 5.63
CA LYS A 95 14.78 -12.58 6.28
C LYS A 95 13.63 -13.11 5.43
N PRO A 96 13.33 -14.43 5.49
CA PRO A 96 12.10 -14.98 4.95
C PRO A 96 10.87 -14.21 5.47
N VAL A 97 9.89 -13.99 4.62
CA VAL A 97 8.75 -13.09 4.92
C VAL A 97 8.00 -13.46 6.19
N ARG A 98 7.87 -14.77 6.49
CA ARG A 98 7.19 -15.25 7.70
C ARG A 98 7.98 -14.99 8.99
N ALA A 99 9.29 -14.74 8.88
CA ALA A 99 10.17 -14.40 10.01
C ALA A 99 10.31 -12.89 10.23
N GLN A 100 9.75 -12.06 9.35
CA GLN A 100 9.80 -10.60 9.51
C GLN A 100 8.89 -10.15 10.66
N SER A 101 9.39 -9.23 11.48
CA SER A 101 8.70 -8.66 12.64
C SER A 101 8.62 -7.13 12.62
N ASP A 102 9.55 -6.51 11.92
CA ASP A 102 9.73 -5.06 11.91
C ASP A 102 9.72 -4.53 10.49
N ALA A 103 9.03 -3.41 10.27
CA ALA A 103 9.02 -2.72 9.01
C ALA A 103 10.33 -1.95 8.86
N THR A 104 11.18 -2.37 7.94
CA THR A 104 12.51 -1.79 7.69
C THR A 104 12.71 -1.46 6.22
N GLY A 105 13.75 -0.70 5.91
CA GLY A 105 14.13 -0.36 4.56
C GLY A 105 13.13 0.55 3.85
N HIS A 106 13.14 0.50 2.53
CA HIS A 106 12.32 1.39 1.69
C HIS A 106 10.82 1.18 1.93
N ALA A 107 10.14 2.25 2.35
CA ALA A 107 8.77 2.17 2.85
C ALA A 107 7.77 1.66 1.79
N VAL A 108 7.88 2.12 0.53
CA VAL A 108 6.99 1.67 -0.55
C VAL A 108 7.18 0.18 -0.86
N ARG A 109 8.44 -0.28 -0.95
CA ARG A 109 8.74 -1.70 -1.17
C ARG A 109 8.16 -2.57 -0.06
N ALA A 110 8.29 -2.14 1.18
CA ALA A 110 7.77 -2.83 2.34
C ALA A 110 6.24 -3.01 2.26
N VAL A 111 5.49 -1.92 2.18
CA VAL A 111 4.02 -2.00 2.18
C VAL A 111 3.42 -2.65 0.94
N TYR A 112 4.12 -2.64 -0.20
CA TYR A 112 3.69 -3.38 -1.39
C TYR A 112 3.89 -4.88 -1.22
N LEU A 113 5.04 -5.30 -0.66
CA LEU A 113 5.27 -6.69 -0.28
C LEU A 113 4.22 -7.17 0.72
N TYR A 114 4.00 -6.41 1.80
CA TYR A 114 3.04 -6.76 2.85
C TYR A 114 1.60 -6.83 2.32
N THR A 115 1.27 -6.01 1.32
CA THR A 115 -0.01 -6.10 0.60
C THR A 115 -0.14 -7.44 -0.11
N GLY A 116 0.90 -7.88 -0.84
CA GLY A 116 0.94 -9.17 -1.51
C GLY A 116 0.82 -10.33 -0.51
N MET A 117 1.57 -10.27 0.59
CA MET A 117 1.54 -11.25 1.69
C MET A 117 0.13 -11.38 2.28
N ALA A 118 -0.51 -10.27 2.64
CA ALA A 118 -1.86 -10.27 3.21
C ALA A 118 -2.92 -10.77 2.22
N GLN A 119 -2.77 -10.46 0.91
CA GLN A 119 -3.68 -10.97 -0.12
C GLN A 119 -3.50 -12.48 -0.34
N LEU A 120 -2.26 -12.98 -0.28
CA LEU A 120 -1.96 -14.40 -0.40
C LEU A 120 -2.50 -15.16 0.82
N SER A 121 -2.25 -14.66 2.04
CA SER A 121 -2.73 -15.33 3.27
C SER A 121 -4.24 -15.45 3.30
N ALA A 122 -4.97 -14.40 2.92
CA ALA A 122 -6.44 -14.42 2.82
C ALA A 122 -6.95 -15.46 1.80
N LYS A 123 -6.14 -15.78 0.78
CA LYS A 123 -6.52 -16.75 -0.26
C LYS A 123 -6.11 -18.19 0.10
N SER A 124 -4.93 -18.36 0.67
CA SER A 124 -4.35 -19.68 0.98
C SER A 124 -4.75 -20.21 2.37
N GLY A 125 -5.18 -19.33 3.28
CA GLY A 125 -5.36 -19.66 4.69
C GLY A 125 -4.05 -19.83 5.45
N ASP A 126 -2.94 -19.28 4.97
CA ASP A 126 -1.63 -19.34 5.63
C ASP A 126 -1.59 -18.41 6.85
N ASN A 127 -1.85 -18.98 8.01
CA ASN A 127 -1.87 -18.27 9.28
C ASN A 127 -0.48 -17.71 9.66
N ALA A 128 0.61 -18.42 9.34
CA ALA A 128 1.96 -17.96 9.65
C ALA A 128 2.32 -16.68 8.85
N LEU A 129 1.86 -16.61 7.59
CA LEU A 129 2.01 -15.44 6.75
C LEU A 129 1.15 -14.28 7.27
N TYR A 130 -0.09 -14.56 7.70
CA TYR A 130 -0.96 -13.54 8.30
C TYR A 130 -0.40 -13.02 9.62
N ASP A 131 0.15 -13.88 10.48
CA ASP A 131 0.79 -13.47 11.73
C ASP A 131 2.01 -12.56 11.48
N ALA A 132 2.78 -12.82 10.44
CA ALA A 132 3.84 -11.90 10.01
C ALA A 132 3.25 -10.55 9.57
N CYS A 133 2.16 -10.54 8.80
CA CYS A 133 1.48 -9.29 8.42
C CYS A 133 1.00 -8.49 9.65
N LYS A 134 0.45 -9.15 10.68
CA LYS A 134 0.04 -8.48 11.93
C LYS A 134 1.23 -7.84 12.66
N ARG A 135 2.35 -8.55 12.81
CA ARG A 135 3.57 -7.98 13.42
C ARG A 135 4.08 -6.75 12.66
N LEU A 136 4.10 -6.83 11.33
CA LEU A 136 4.53 -5.73 10.47
C LEU A 136 3.55 -4.56 10.51
N TRP A 137 2.25 -4.83 10.60
CA TRP A 137 1.22 -3.82 10.82
C TRP A 137 1.44 -3.05 12.12
N GLU A 138 1.61 -3.77 13.22
CA GLU A 138 1.91 -3.17 14.54
C GLU A 138 3.21 -2.37 14.52
N SER A 139 4.26 -2.90 13.88
CA SER A 139 5.52 -2.19 13.72
C SER A 139 5.33 -0.85 13.02
N ILE A 140 4.54 -0.78 11.96
CA ILE A 140 4.24 0.46 11.25
C ILE A 140 3.36 1.36 12.13
N THR A 141 2.17 0.92 12.47
CA THR A 141 1.10 1.79 12.99
C THR A 141 1.33 2.25 14.40
N ARG A 142 2.04 1.48 15.23
CA ARG A 142 2.30 1.81 16.63
C ARG A 142 3.62 2.54 16.85
N ARG A 143 4.59 2.43 15.92
CA ARG A 143 5.96 2.90 16.19
C ARG A 143 6.57 3.76 15.07
N ARG A 144 6.10 3.66 13.84
CA ARG A 144 6.79 4.22 12.65
C ARG A 144 5.86 4.99 11.69
N MET A 145 4.66 5.33 12.14
CA MET A 145 3.69 6.10 11.37
C MET A 145 3.51 7.48 11.98
N TYR A 146 3.55 8.50 11.15
CA TYR A 146 3.20 9.86 11.53
C TYR A 146 1.70 10.02 11.76
N VAL A 147 1.31 11.02 12.52
CA VAL A 147 -0.10 11.36 12.80
C VAL A 147 -0.94 11.60 11.53
N THR A 148 -0.28 11.92 10.42
CA THR A 148 -0.90 12.11 9.11
C THR A 148 -1.13 10.80 8.32
N GLY A 149 -0.71 9.67 8.86
CA GLY A 149 -0.69 8.40 8.11
C GLY A 149 0.49 8.29 7.13
N GLY A 150 1.44 9.23 7.20
CA GLY A 150 2.72 9.15 6.50
C GLY A 150 3.63 8.10 7.12
N ILE A 151 4.43 7.41 6.32
CA ILE A 151 5.40 6.41 6.73
C ILE A 151 6.72 6.58 5.97
N GLY A 152 7.82 6.15 6.58
CA GLY A 152 9.17 6.39 6.07
C GLY A 152 9.69 7.74 6.55
N SER A 153 10.59 7.73 7.55
CA SER A 153 11.04 8.96 8.21
C SER A 153 12.33 9.53 7.62
N THR A 154 13.10 8.74 6.88
CA THR A 154 14.40 9.19 6.35
C THR A 154 14.45 9.25 4.83
N VAL A 155 15.11 10.28 4.30
CA VAL A 155 15.46 10.40 2.88
C VAL A 155 16.49 9.34 2.44
N LEU A 156 17.29 8.83 3.37
CA LEU A 156 18.26 7.80 3.08
C LEU A 156 17.57 6.47 2.79
N GLY A 157 17.53 6.09 1.51
CA GLY A 157 16.83 4.91 1.04
C GLY A 157 15.30 5.04 1.06
N GLU A 158 14.75 6.25 1.26
CA GLU A 158 13.29 6.48 1.31
C GLU A 158 12.62 5.55 2.33
N ALA A 159 13.23 5.45 3.52
CA ALA A 159 13.11 4.29 4.38
C ALA A 159 12.45 4.58 5.73
N PHE A 160 12.02 3.49 6.38
CA PHE A 160 11.79 3.49 7.82
C PHE A 160 13.12 3.69 8.56
N SER A 161 13.06 4.37 9.70
CA SER A 161 14.13 4.44 10.68
C SER A 161 13.82 3.54 11.88
N VAL A 162 14.49 3.78 13.02
CA VAL A 162 14.24 3.08 14.28
C VAL A 162 12.87 3.46 14.86
N ASP A 163 12.40 2.69 15.84
CA ASP A 163 11.11 2.94 16.49
C ASP A 163 11.05 4.35 17.08
N TYR A 164 9.94 5.05 16.85
CA TYR A 164 9.65 6.41 17.33
C TYR A 164 10.57 7.51 16.80
N ASP A 165 11.43 7.22 15.83
CA ASP A 165 12.22 8.24 15.13
C ASP A 165 11.36 8.86 14.01
N LEU A 166 10.60 9.88 14.38
CA LEU A 166 9.61 10.55 13.56
C LEU A 166 9.83 12.07 13.54
N PRO A 167 11.00 12.54 13.05
CA PRO A 167 11.28 13.99 12.97
C PRO A 167 10.26 14.69 12.05
N PRO A 168 9.69 15.84 12.48
CA PRO A 168 8.63 16.51 11.70
C PRO A 168 9.18 17.28 10.48
N ASP A 169 10.39 17.81 10.58
CA ASP A 169 11.02 18.72 9.61
C ASP A 169 11.82 17.99 8.52
N THR A 170 12.16 16.73 8.74
CA THR A 170 12.90 15.88 7.77
C THR A 170 12.13 14.63 7.38
N ALA A 171 10.86 14.54 7.76
CA ALA A 171 9.99 13.43 7.42
C ALA A 171 9.96 13.20 5.91
N TYR A 172 10.36 12.02 5.44
CA TYR A 172 10.25 11.70 4.02
C TYR A 172 8.78 11.49 3.64
N ALA A 173 8.10 10.61 4.34
CA ALA A 173 6.66 10.36 4.23
C ALA A 173 6.16 10.40 2.77
N GLU A 174 6.74 9.55 1.93
CA GLU A 174 6.43 9.50 0.49
C GLU A 174 4.93 9.25 0.26
N THR A 175 4.34 9.98 -0.68
CA THR A 175 2.93 9.81 -1.05
C THR A 175 2.64 8.36 -1.49
N CYS A 176 3.53 7.70 -2.23
CA CYS A 176 3.36 6.30 -2.61
C CYS A 176 3.37 5.35 -1.41
N ALA A 177 4.15 5.66 -0.37
CA ALA A 177 4.20 4.84 0.84
C ALA A 177 2.85 4.87 1.59
N SER A 178 2.25 6.04 1.72
CA SER A 178 0.91 6.18 2.33
C SER A 178 -0.18 5.50 1.48
N ILE A 179 -0.11 5.56 0.16
CA ILE A 179 -1.00 4.80 -0.74
C ILE A 179 -0.79 3.29 -0.56
N GLY A 180 0.47 2.85 -0.47
CA GLY A 180 0.80 1.45 -0.22
C GLY A 180 0.32 0.96 1.15
N LEU A 181 0.35 1.83 2.17
CA LEU A 181 -0.23 1.55 3.48
C LEU A 181 -1.75 1.33 3.38
N MET A 182 -2.45 2.13 2.58
CA MET A 182 -3.88 1.90 2.30
C MET A 182 -4.13 0.55 1.60
N PHE A 183 -3.25 0.16 0.67
CA PHE A 183 -3.35 -1.14 0.00
C PHE A 183 -3.16 -2.28 1.00
N PHE A 184 -2.19 -2.15 1.89
CA PHE A 184 -1.93 -3.13 2.95
C PHE A 184 -3.11 -3.23 3.91
N ALA A 185 -3.62 -2.11 4.41
CA ALA A 185 -4.79 -2.06 5.28
C ALA A 185 -6.02 -2.73 4.64
N ASN A 186 -6.31 -2.43 3.37
CA ASN A 186 -7.41 -3.06 2.63
C ASN A 186 -7.19 -4.57 2.40
N ALA A 187 -5.94 -5.03 2.29
CA ALA A 187 -5.63 -6.45 2.22
C ALA A 187 -5.79 -7.14 3.59
N MET A 188 -5.48 -6.45 4.69
CA MET A 188 -5.71 -6.93 6.05
C MET A 188 -7.21 -7.10 6.36
N LEU A 189 -8.07 -6.15 5.91
CA LEU A 189 -9.53 -6.25 6.02
C LEU A 189 -10.13 -7.51 5.36
N LYS A 190 -9.44 -8.10 4.40
CA LYS A 190 -9.86 -9.36 3.76
C LYS A 190 -9.53 -10.61 4.56
N ASN A 191 -8.60 -10.50 5.51
CA ASN A 191 -8.29 -11.54 6.47
C ASN A 191 -9.19 -11.43 7.71
N GLU A 192 -9.35 -10.19 8.22
CA GLU A 192 -10.09 -9.94 9.45
C GLU A 192 -10.72 -8.53 9.41
N LEU A 193 -12.00 -8.43 9.75
CA LEU A 193 -12.74 -7.18 9.77
C LEU A 193 -12.47 -6.42 11.07
N ILE A 194 -11.37 -5.68 11.11
CA ILE A 194 -10.97 -4.81 12.23
C ILE A 194 -11.07 -3.35 11.80
N GLY A 195 -11.80 -2.51 12.56
CA GLY A 195 -12.01 -1.10 12.27
C GLY A 195 -10.72 -0.29 12.14
N GLU A 196 -9.70 -0.63 12.95
CA GLU A 196 -8.39 0.02 12.93
C GLU A 196 -7.75 0.06 11.52
N TYR A 197 -7.89 -1.02 10.72
CA TYR A 197 -7.36 -1.02 9.36
C TYR A 197 -7.99 0.08 8.50
N ALA A 198 -9.29 0.30 8.65
CA ALA A 198 -10.00 1.35 7.92
C ALA A 198 -9.73 2.74 8.50
N ASP A 199 -9.48 2.88 9.81
CA ASP A 199 -9.08 4.14 10.44
C ASP A 199 -7.73 4.61 9.92
N VAL A 200 -6.76 3.71 9.77
CA VAL A 200 -5.45 4.01 9.17
C VAL A 200 -5.58 4.34 7.69
N MET A 201 -6.42 3.62 6.92
CA MET A 201 -6.70 3.97 5.52
C MET A 201 -7.23 5.40 5.39
N GLU A 202 -8.19 5.77 6.21
CA GLU A 202 -8.81 7.08 6.20
C GLU A 202 -7.81 8.18 6.56
N THR A 203 -7.02 7.96 7.62
CA THR A 203 -5.98 8.90 8.05
C THR A 203 -4.94 9.13 6.96
N ALA A 204 -4.42 8.08 6.33
CA ALA A 204 -3.47 8.19 5.23
C ALA A 204 -4.08 8.88 4.00
N PHE A 205 -5.34 8.56 3.67
CA PHE A 205 -6.02 9.12 2.51
C PHE A 205 -6.22 10.63 2.61
N TYR A 206 -6.87 11.08 3.67
CA TYR A 206 -7.22 12.50 3.79
C TYR A 206 -6.02 13.40 4.08
N ASN A 207 -5.08 12.95 4.90
CA ASN A 207 -3.99 13.80 5.35
C ASN A 207 -2.75 13.75 4.44
N THR A 208 -2.19 12.55 4.16
CA THR A 208 -0.97 12.47 3.35
C THR A 208 -1.28 12.43 1.86
N VAL A 209 -2.21 11.58 1.42
CA VAL A 209 -2.45 11.38 -0.03
C VAL A 209 -3.15 12.58 -0.65
N LEU A 210 -4.33 12.97 -0.14
CA LEU A 210 -5.05 14.14 -0.66
C LEU A 210 -4.36 15.44 -0.26
N GLY A 211 -3.83 15.53 0.96
CA GLY A 211 -3.03 16.66 1.42
C GLY A 211 -1.78 16.88 0.58
N GLY A 212 -1.20 15.85 -0.01
CA GLY A 212 -0.07 15.94 -0.93
C GLY A 212 -0.42 16.62 -2.26
N MET A 213 -1.65 16.60 -2.69
CA MET A 213 -2.10 17.16 -3.97
C MET A 213 -2.62 18.60 -3.78
N GLN A 214 -2.30 19.51 -4.71
CA GLN A 214 -2.93 20.81 -4.76
C GLN A 214 -4.39 20.71 -5.21
N LEU A 215 -5.25 21.60 -4.72
CA LEU A 215 -6.70 21.56 -5.01
C LEU A 215 -7.04 21.58 -6.50
N ASP A 216 -6.20 22.22 -7.33
CA ASP A 216 -6.39 22.25 -8.79
C ASP A 216 -5.83 20.98 -9.50
N GLY A 217 -5.24 20.04 -8.76
CA GLY A 217 -4.66 18.79 -9.25
C GLY A 217 -3.38 18.95 -10.09
N LYS A 218 -2.78 20.15 -10.16
CA LYS A 218 -1.65 20.41 -11.08
C LYS A 218 -0.28 20.34 -10.42
N ARG A 219 -0.22 20.28 -9.11
CA ARG A 219 1.01 20.22 -8.31
C ARG A 219 0.84 19.22 -7.20
N PHE A 220 1.94 18.61 -6.74
CA PHE A 220 1.89 17.56 -5.73
C PHE A 220 3.17 17.52 -4.92
N PHE A 221 3.08 16.99 -3.71
CA PHE A 221 4.24 16.54 -2.95
C PHE A 221 4.57 15.08 -3.25
N TYR A 222 5.83 14.81 -3.47
CA TYR A 222 6.41 13.47 -3.40
C TYR A 222 6.66 13.12 -1.94
N VAL A 223 7.37 14.02 -1.25
CA VAL A 223 7.74 14.01 0.16
C VAL A 223 6.78 14.92 0.93
N ASN A 224 6.26 14.47 2.06
CA ASN A 224 5.26 15.19 2.85
C ASN A 224 5.80 15.47 4.26
N PRO A 225 6.65 16.46 4.45
CA PRO A 225 7.11 16.87 5.79
C PRO A 225 5.94 17.42 6.60
N LEU A 226 6.02 17.29 7.93
CA LEU A 226 5.01 17.84 8.84
C LEU A 226 5.32 19.28 9.23
N GLU A 227 6.57 19.68 9.11
CA GLU A 227 7.04 21.04 9.45
C GLU A 227 7.82 21.62 8.28
N VAL A 228 7.56 22.89 7.99
CA VAL A 228 8.36 23.68 7.06
C VAL A 228 9.13 24.71 7.86
N VAL A 229 10.47 24.63 7.81
CA VAL A 229 11.36 25.55 8.50
C VAL A 229 11.78 26.66 7.53
N PRO A 230 11.34 27.92 7.74
CA PRO A 230 11.65 29.03 6.83
C PRO A 230 13.14 29.23 6.62
N GLY A 231 13.58 29.30 5.35
CA GLY A 231 14.99 29.47 4.97
C GLY A 231 15.84 28.20 5.05
N ILE A 232 15.30 27.09 5.54
CA ILE A 232 15.99 25.79 5.66
C ILE A 232 15.35 24.75 4.72
N SER A 233 14.04 24.55 4.80
CA SER A 233 13.33 23.56 3.95
C SER A 233 13.52 23.86 2.47
N GLY A 234 13.89 22.85 1.71
CA GLY A 234 14.23 22.92 0.29
C GLY A 234 15.60 23.51 -0.04
N VAL A 235 16.36 24.04 0.94
CA VAL A 235 17.62 24.75 0.74
C VAL A 235 18.81 24.03 1.39
N SER A 236 18.70 23.72 2.68
CA SER A 236 19.77 23.03 3.43
C SER A 236 20.01 21.61 2.87
N PRO A 237 21.25 21.12 2.87
CA PRO A 237 21.56 19.75 2.41
C PRO A 237 20.73 18.65 3.10
N THR A 238 20.42 18.83 4.38
CA THR A 238 19.62 17.88 5.18
C THR A 238 18.12 18.00 4.94
N HIS A 239 17.64 19.14 4.41
CA HIS A 239 16.22 19.44 4.16
C HIS A 239 15.93 19.70 2.68
N ARG A 240 16.83 19.32 1.78
CA ARG A 240 16.66 19.60 0.34
C ARG A 240 15.45 18.89 -0.25
N HIS A 241 15.05 17.76 0.32
CA HIS A 241 13.89 16.98 -0.08
C HIS A 241 12.57 17.56 0.44
N ASP A 242 12.61 18.41 1.50
CA ASP A 242 11.43 19.00 2.13
C ASP A 242 11.05 20.28 1.42
N LEU A 243 10.27 20.18 0.38
CA LEU A 243 9.88 21.37 -0.39
C LEU A 243 8.75 22.11 0.33
N PRO A 244 8.87 23.45 0.52
CA PRO A 244 7.83 24.24 1.19
C PRO A 244 6.58 24.46 0.32
N VAL A 245 6.68 24.18 -0.98
CA VAL A 245 5.60 24.37 -1.96
C VAL A 245 5.55 23.18 -2.90
N ARG A 246 4.34 22.70 -3.19
CA ARG A 246 4.11 21.59 -4.14
C ARG A 246 4.67 21.94 -5.51
N PRO A 247 5.63 21.19 -6.05
CA PRO A 247 6.16 21.41 -7.40
C PRO A 247 5.22 20.80 -8.47
N LYS A 248 5.44 21.18 -9.72
CA LYS A 248 4.75 20.60 -10.88
C LYS A 248 5.28 19.21 -11.24
N TRP A 249 6.51 18.93 -10.89
CA TRP A 249 7.23 17.72 -11.32
C TRP A 249 8.37 17.38 -10.36
N TYR A 250 8.68 16.09 -10.29
CA TYR A 250 9.86 15.51 -9.67
C TYR A 250 10.64 14.69 -10.68
N ALA A 251 11.91 14.40 -10.42
CA ALA A 251 12.73 13.53 -11.25
C ALA A 251 12.14 12.10 -11.38
N CYS A 252 11.53 11.60 -10.30
CA CYS A 252 10.71 10.39 -10.31
C CYS A 252 9.22 10.76 -10.25
N ALA A 253 8.42 10.18 -11.14
CA ALA A 253 7.00 10.48 -11.28
C ALA A 253 6.08 9.31 -10.86
N CYS A 254 6.43 8.58 -9.79
CA CYS A 254 5.61 7.46 -9.29
C CYS A 254 4.33 7.93 -8.60
N CYS A 255 4.39 9.02 -7.85
CA CYS A 255 3.29 9.49 -7.01
C CYS A 255 2.04 9.95 -7.80
N PRO A 256 2.11 10.78 -8.86
CA PRO A 256 0.92 11.22 -9.58
C PRO A 256 0.08 10.08 -10.16
N PRO A 257 0.63 9.10 -10.90
CA PRO A 257 -0.15 7.98 -11.40
C PRO A 257 -0.67 7.07 -10.28
N ASN A 258 0.05 6.98 -9.16
CA ASN A 258 -0.40 6.22 -8.01
C ASN A 258 -1.61 6.88 -7.32
N VAL A 259 -1.60 8.20 -7.15
CA VAL A 259 -2.76 8.97 -6.68
C VAL A 259 -3.94 8.82 -7.65
N ALA A 260 -3.72 8.95 -8.95
CA ALA A 260 -4.77 8.77 -9.95
C ALA A 260 -5.37 7.35 -9.91
N ARG A 261 -4.52 6.33 -9.77
CA ARG A 261 -4.94 4.93 -9.58
C ARG A 261 -5.83 4.77 -8.35
N LEU A 262 -5.42 5.35 -7.22
CA LEU A 262 -6.17 5.25 -5.97
C LEU A 262 -7.52 5.95 -6.07
N ILE A 263 -7.56 7.21 -6.51
CA ILE A 263 -8.80 8.00 -6.60
C ILE A 263 -9.81 7.32 -7.53
N THR A 264 -9.37 6.85 -8.69
CA THR A 264 -10.25 6.18 -9.66
C THR A 264 -10.77 4.82 -9.19
N SER A 265 -10.16 4.24 -8.17
CA SER A 265 -10.57 2.97 -7.55
C SER A 265 -11.00 3.13 -6.09
N PHE A 266 -11.29 4.35 -5.64
CA PHE A 266 -11.60 4.67 -4.24
C PHE A 266 -12.73 3.80 -3.68
N GLY A 267 -13.78 3.54 -4.46
CA GLY A 267 -14.88 2.67 -4.05
C GLY A 267 -14.46 1.28 -3.60
N CYS A 268 -13.34 0.74 -4.13
CA CYS A 268 -12.80 -0.56 -3.72
C CYS A 268 -12.13 -0.55 -2.33
N TYR A 269 -11.89 0.64 -1.78
CA TYR A 269 -11.34 0.84 -0.43
C TYR A 269 -12.42 1.31 0.53
N ALA A 270 -13.34 2.14 0.07
CA ALA A 270 -14.43 2.65 0.88
C ALA A 270 -15.49 1.58 1.19
N TYR A 271 -15.66 0.62 0.32
CA TYR A 271 -16.68 -0.41 0.43
C TYR A 271 -16.09 -1.80 0.24
N GLY A 272 -16.68 -2.79 0.89
CA GLY A 272 -16.35 -4.20 0.75
C GLY A 272 -17.57 -5.07 0.89
N GLU A 273 -17.46 -6.35 0.54
CA GLU A 273 -18.53 -7.32 0.68
C GLU A 273 -18.01 -8.75 0.79
N ASN A 274 -18.86 -9.60 1.33
CA ASN A 274 -18.79 -11.04 1.19
C ASN A 274 -20.19 -11.59 0.80
N SER A 275 -20.36 -12.91 0.76
CA SER A 275 -21.65 -13.53 0.41
C SER A 275 -22.82 -13.09 1.30
N ASP A 276 -22.56 -12.70 2.55
CA ASP A 276 -23.58 -12.50 3.58
C ASP A 276 -23.78 -11.04 3.97
N MET A 277 -22.78 -10.18 3.73
CA MET A 277 -22.75 -8.84 4.30
C MET A 277 -21.99 -7.86 3.40
N SER A 278 -22.46 -6.62 3.35
CA SER A 278 -21.78 -5.46 2.77
C SER A 278 -21.12 -4.63 3.86
N PHE A 279 -20.00 -3.99 3.56
CA PHE A 279 -19.19 -3.21 4.50
C PHE A 279 -19.00 -1.78 4.01
N CYS A 280 -19.14 -0.82 4.91
CA CYS A 280 -18.73 0.57 4.70
C CYS A 280 -17.49 0.85 5.57
N HIS A 281 -16.32 0.90 4.93
CA HIS A 281 -15.04 1.15 5.59
C HIS A 281 -14.72 2.63 5.69
N MET A 282 -15.08 3.40 4.66
CA MET A 282 -14.89 4.86 4.61
C MET A 282 -16.16 5.53 4.12
N TYR A 283 -16.38 6.78 4.53
CA TYR A 283 -17.60 7.52 4.19
C TYR A 283 -17.40 8.30 2.90
N ALA A 284 -18.20 7.99 1.89
CA ALA A 284 -18.16 8.67 0.59
C ALA A 284 -19.56 8.82 0.00
N ASP A 285 -19.85 10.00 -0.51
CA ASP A 285 -21.10 10.28 -1.22
C ASP A 285 -21.19 9.45 -2.51
N GLY A 286 -22.34 8.84 -2.78
CA GLY A 286 -22.54 8.07 -4.00
C GLY A 286 -23.62 7.00 -3.93
N GLU A 287 -23.82 6.35 -5.07
CA GLU A 287 -24.66 5.17 -5.22
C GLU A 287 -23.78 3.92 -5.25
N ILE A 288 -24.08 2.96 -4.41
CA ILE A 288 -23.28 1.76 -4.21
C ILE A 288 -24.15 0.53 -4.56
N LYS A 289 -23.65 -0.31 -5.45
CA LYS A 289 -24.24 -1.59 -5.79
C LYS A 289 -23.25 -2.69 -5.49
N PHE A 290 -23.63 -3.61 -4.62
CA PHE A 290 -22.84 -4.76 -4.22
C PHE A 290 -23.17 -5.99 -5.05
N GLU A 291 -22.19 -6.86 -5.27
CA GLU A 291 -22.41 -8.11 -6.02
C GLU A 291 -23.35 -9.08 -5.28
N ASN A 292 -23.38 -9.01 -3.94
CA ASN A 292 -24.34 -9.76 -3.12
C ASN A 292 -25.80 -9.26 -3.26
N GLY A 293 -26.00 -8.22 -4.06
CA GLY A 293 -27.32 -7.69 -4.46
C GLY A 293 -27.86 -6.56 -3.59
N MET A 294 -27.15 -6.14 -2.54
CA MET A 294 -27.52 -4.95 -1.77
C MET A 294 -27.26 -3.67 -2.56
N GLU A 295 -28.14 -2.68 -2.43
CA GLU A 295 -27.98 -1.36 -3.04
C GLU A 295 -28.22 -0.26 -2.00
N LEU A 296 -27.29 0.71 -1.94
CA LEU A 296 -27.31 1.86 -1.03
C LEU A 296 -27.13 3.17 -1.78
N VAL A 297 -27.64 4.24 -1.21
CA VAL A 297 -27.20 5.60 -1.48
C VAL A 297 -26.62 6.18 -0.20
N CYS A 298 -25.39 6.63 -0.27
CA CYS A 298 -24.73 7.38 0.81
C CYS A 298 -24.79 8.87 0.46
N LYS A 299 -25.23 9.69 1.41
CA LYS A 299 -25.19 11.15 1.33
C LYS A 299 -24.45 11.70 2.53
N THR A 300 -23.33 12.39 2.26
CA THR A 300 -22.48 12.94 3.29
C THR A 300 -21.63 14.08 2.77
N ASN A 301 -21.26 14.99 3.64
CA ASN A 301 -20.23 16.01 3.38
C ASN A 301 -18.96 15.73 4.21
N TYR A 302 -18.78 14.48 4.62
CA TYR A 302 -17.61 14.04 5.36
C TYR A 302 -16.31 14.28 4.55
N PRO A 303 -15.22 14.78 5.15
CA PRO A 303 -14.97 14.95 6.59
C PRO A 303 -15.35 16.35 7.15
N TYR A 304 -15.98 17.21 6.36
CA TYR A 304 -16.35 18.57 6.81
C TYR A 304 -17.60 18.57 7.71
N ASP A 305 -18.47 17.60 7.53
CA ASP A 305 -19.64 17.33 8.38
C ASP A 305 -19.61 15.84 8.78
N MET A 306 -19.87 15.57 10.05
CA MET A 306 -19.86 14.20 10.59
C MET A 306 -21.15 13.43 10.32
N THR A 307 -22.14 14.05 9.68
CA THR A 307 -23.40 13.41 9.32
C THR A 307 -23.25 12.53 8.09
N VAL A 308 -23.60 11.26 8.25
CA VAL A 308 -23.61 10.29 7.15
C VAL A 308 -24.98 9.64 7.06
N ASN A 309 -25.66 9.84 5.94
CA ASN A 309 -27.00 9.31 5.71
C ASN A 309 -26.94 8.16 4.71
N TYR A 310 -27.42 6.99 5.09
CA TYR A 310 -27.58 5.85 4.21
C TYR A 310 -29.05 5.61 3.90
N SER A 311 -29.41 5.58 2.62
CA SER A 311 -30.69 5.13 2.13
C SER A 311 -30.56 3.74 1.52
N VAL A 312 -31.22 2.75 2.09
CA VAL A 312 -31.23 1.38 1.60
C VAL A 312 -32.23 1.28 0.46
N ILE A 313 -31.78 1.06 -0.76
CA ILE A 313 -32.64 0.89 -1.96
C ILE A 313 -33.05 -0.58 -2.09
N LYS A 314 -32.09 -1.50 -1.90
CA LYS A 314 -32.34 -2.92 -1.86
C LYS A 314 -31.67 -3.52 -0.64
N GLY A 315 -32.43 -4.24 0.16
CA GLY A 315 -32.03 -4.71 1.49
C GLY A 315 -30.95 -5.77 1.47
N GLY A 316 -30.26 -5.90 2.60
CA GLY A 316 -29.18 -6.82 2.88
C GLY A 316 -28.67 -6.60 4.29
N ARG A 317 -27.59 -7.28 4.66
CA ARG A 317 -26.87 -7.02 5.91
C ARG A 317 -25.76 -6.01 5.65
N LEU A 318 -25.71 -4.97 6.46
CA LEU A 318 -24.75 -3.88 6.36
C LEU A 318 -23.98 -3.75 7.67
N ALA A 319 -22.65 -3.72 7.60
CA ALA A 319 -21.80 -3.27 8.70
C ALA A 319 -21.15 -1.94 8.30
N ILE A 320 -21.23 -0.98 9.20
CA ILE A 320 -20.65 0.35 9.04
C ILE A 320 -19.56 0.50 10.09
N ARG A 321 -18.36 0.91 9.66
CA ARG A 321 -17.29 1.25 10.59
C ARG A 321 -17.73 2.45 11.43
N ILE A 322 -17.51 2.37 12.74
CA ILE A 322 -17.62 3.49 13.66
C ILE A 322 -16.19 3.94 13.99
N LEU A 323 -15.91 5.21 13.86
CA LEU A 323 -14.60 5.77 14.19
C LEU A 323 -14.29 5.54 15.68
N GLU A 324 -13.09 5.05 16.00
CA GLU A 324 -12.69 4.73 17.37
C GLU A 324 -12.92 5.91 18.34
N ARG A 325 -12.65 7.14 17.88
CA ARG A 325 -12.86 8.38 18.66
C ARG A 325 -14.32 8.64 19.09
N TYR A 326 -15.29 7.93 18.51
CA TYR A 326 -16.73 8.06 18.86
C TYR A 326 -17.28 6.90 19.67
N ILE A 327 -16.54 5.82 19.85
CA ILE A 327 -17.00 4.64 20.63
C ILE A 327 -17.30 5.03 22.09
N HIS A 328 -16.58 6.02 22.63
CA HIS A 328 -16.74 6.48 24.00
C HIS A 328 -17.84 7.56 24.21
N THR A 329 -18.45 8.05 23.13
CA THR A 329 -19.52 9.08 23.21
C THR A 329 -20.93 8.52 23.06
N CYS A 330 -21.07 7.22 22.80
CA CYS A 330 -22.34 6.51 22.62
C CYS A 330 -22.74 5.64 23.85
N ALA A 331 -22.12 5.84 25.01
CA ALA A 331 -22.45 5.13 26.27
C ALA A 331 -23.43 5.92 27.13
#